data_834132a870bb69d721e15a51a17c862a
#
_entry.id   834132a870bb69d721e15a51a17c862a
#
_cell.length_a   1.000
_cell.length_b   1.000
_cell.length_c   1.000
_cell.angle_alpha   90.00
_cell.angle_beta   90.00
_cell.angle_gamma   90.00
#
_symmetry.space_group_name_H-M   'P 1'
#
loop_
_entity.id
_entity.type
_entity.pdbx_description
1 polymer ?
#
loop_
_entity_poly.entity_id
_entity_poly.type
_entity_poly.pdbx_seq_one_letter_code
_entity_poly.pdbx_strand_id
1 'polypeptide(L)'
;MAESQNIEYKEIWKDEYLKWLCGFANAQGGTLFVGIDDNGNVVGIKNIKKLLDDLPNKINSGLGIIAQINTLTKDSVDYLEIKVEKSASPVSYQGVFFLRSGTTNQKLTGSNLVDFISRKTGVIWEDGVVDNISVDDLDDESFKIFRREALKKKRIAEDDLNLSNEELLEKLDLIVNGKLTRTAILLFYKRPSVIKAGTMVQVGKFYDGPEILYQDTFDGSLISIADKIIDIIYLKYLKAKITFEHDRRYEVYPFARDAVREAIFNAIVHNCYRFGAPIQIRIDDEQMMISNCCVLPSDWTADELLKRHNSRPYNATLANVFYIAGYIEHCGRGIEKIFTACKKLGAEPPVYRIVGNDISLTFRALESAVIEDPSETSTKSASLEVDESNSLDNLLEQRIISEIKVEPSISQTRLAEITGTSVRTIKREIKKLVDSGHIERTEGKRYGKWIVLK
;
A
#
# COMPACT_ATOMS: atom_id res chain seq x y z
N MET A 1 -26.65 0.13 34.60
CA MET A 1 -25.50 0.18 33.69
C MET A 1 -26.00 -0.39 32.36
N ALA A 2 -25.53 0.09 31.23
CA ALA A 2 -25.93 -0.44 29.94
C ALA A 2 -24.89 -1.46 29.45
N GLU A 3 -25.30 -2.38 28.56
CA GLU A 3 -24.39 -3.25 27.81
C GLU A 3 -23.32 -2.42 27.08
N SER A 4 -22.10 -2.94 26.95
CA SER A 4 -20.97 -2.24 26.37
C SER A 4 -19.99 -3.21 25.69
N GLN A 5 -18.88 -2.67 25.19
CA GLN A 5 -17.78 -3.46 24.64
C GLN A 5 -17.33 -4.62 25.56
N ASN A 6 -17.37 -4.40 26.87
CA ASN A 6 -16.83 -5.34 27.86
C ASN A 6 -17.89 -5.86 28.84
N ILE A 7 -19.17 -5.57 28.63
CA ILE A 7 -20.27 -5.96 29.53
C ILE A 7 -21.45 -6.48 28.71
N GLU A 8 -21.98 -7.63 29.12
CA GLU A 8 -23.18 -8.25 28.57
C GLU A 8 -24.08 -8.75 29.70
N TYR A 9 -25.40 -8.62 29.55
CA TYR A 9 -26.41 -9.05 30.51
C TYR A 9 -27.27 -10.19 29.97
N LYS A 10 -27.60 -11.14 30.82
CA LYS A 10 -28.53 -12.24 30.51
C LYS A 10 -29.34 -12.60 31.73
N GLU A 11 -30.64 -12.75 31.56
CA GLU A 11 -31.53 -13.11 32.67
C GLU A 11 -31.31 -14.54 33.15
N ILE A 12 -31.02 -15.47 32.25
CA ILE A 12 -30.78 -16.88 32.54
C ILE A 12 -29.52 -17.36 31.84
N TRP A 13 -28.92 -18.48 32.31
CA TRP A 13 -27.83 -19.12 31.60
C TRP A 13 -28.33 -20.00 30.47
N LYS A 14 -27.67 -19.90 29.31
CA LYS A 14 -27.76 -20.87 28.18
C LYS A 14 -26.36 -21.17 27.70
N ASP A 15 -26.11 -22.44 27.32
CA ASP A 15 -24.76 -22.85 26.87
C ASP A 15 -24.33 -22.13 25.57
N GLU A 16 -25.27 -21.65 24.76
CA GLU A 16 -24.95 -20.82 23.60
C GLU A 16 -24.27 -19.48 23.95
N TYR A 17 -24.33 -19.06 25.22
CA TYR A 17 -23.69 -17.82 25.66
C TYR A 17 -22.17 -17.94 25.78
N LEU A 18 -21.62 -19.16 25.66
CA LEU A 18 -20.17 -19.36 25.48
C LEU A 18 -19.64 -18.56 24.28
N LYS A 19 -20.47 -18.29 23.25
CA LYS A 19 -20.08 -17.42 22.12
C LYS A 19 -19.71 -15.98 22.57
N TRP A 20 -20.38 -15.45 23.62
CA TRP A 20 -20.07 -14.12 24.14
C TRP A 20 -18.73 -14.11 24.88
N LEU A 21 -18.49 -15.13 25.72
CA LEU A 21 -17.21 -15.30 26.39
C LEU A 21 -16.07 -15.51 25.39
N CYS A 22 -16.30 -16.24 24.32
CA CYS A 22 -15.38 -16.37 23.18
C CYS A 22 -15.07 -14.98 22.57
N GLY A 23 -16.11 -14.18 22.30
CA GLY A 23 -15.94 -12.84 21.74
C GLY A 23 -15.16 -11.90 22.67
N PHE A 24 -15.42 -11.93 23.97
CA PHE A 24 -14.66 -11.18 24.97
C PHE A 24 -13.20 -11.61 25.04
N ALA A 25 -12.93 -12.92 25.13
CA ALA A 25 -11.56 -13.45 25.17
C ALA A 25 -10.75 -13.08 23.91
N ASN A 26 -11.39 -13.05 22.78
CA ASN A 26 -10.77 -12.67 21.51
C ASN A 26 -10.54 -11.15 21.37
N ALA A 27 -11.34 -10.32 22.04
CA ALA A 27 -11.23 -8.87 22.03
C ALA A 27 -10.33 -8.35 23.17
N GLN A 28 -10.89 -7.64 24.12
CA GLN A 28 -10.17 -6.99 25.23
C GLN A 28 -10.45 -7.63 26.60
N GLY A 29 -11.12 -8.79 26.63
CA GLY A 29 -11.73 -9.35 27.81
C GLY A 29 -13.10 -8.74 28.08
N GLY A 30 -13.79 -9.21 29.12
CA GLY A 30 -15.09 -8.70 29.50
C GLY A 30 -15.81 -9.54 30.53
N THR A 31 -17.00 -9.09 30.89
CA THR A 31 -17.84 -9.68 31.92
C THR A 31 -19.24 -9.98 31.39
N LEU A 32 -19.68 -11.21 31.55
CA LEU A 32 -21.06 -11.63 31.33
C LEU A 32 -21.75 -11.76 32.68
N PHE A 33 -22.79 -10.98 32.89
CA PHE A 33 -23.64 -11.10 34.09
C PHE A 33 -24.87 -11.97 33.75
N VAL A 34 -25.18 -12.90 34.62
CA VAL A 34 -26.35 -13.78 34.50
C VAL A 34 -27.26 -13.56 35.69
N GLY A 35 -28.54 -13.38 35.49
CA GLY A 35 -29.53 -12.94 36.46
C GLY A 35 -29.83 -11.43 36.43
N ILE A 36 -29.46 -10.78 35.28
CA ILE A 36 -29.71 -9.35 35.03
C ILE A 36 -30.48 -9.25 33.69
N ASP A 37 -31.51 -8.40 33.68
CA ASP A 37 -32.27 -8.09 32.46
C ASP A 37 -31.54 -7.07 31.55
N ASP A 38 -32.05 -6.85 30.33
CA ASP A 38 -31.46 -5.92 29.35
C ASP A 38 -31.49 -4.42 29.84
N ASN A 39 -32.32 -4.12 30.85
CA ASN A 39 -32.39 -2.80 31.48
C ASN A 39 -31.37 -2.63 32.65
N GLY A 40 -30.65 -3.69 32.98
CA GLY A 40 -29.67 -3.70 34.09
C GLY A 40 -30.31 -3.93 35.48
N ASN A 41 -31.54 -4.43 35.55
CA ASN A 41 -32.18 -4.79 36.80
C ASN A 41 -31.82 -6.24 37.15
N VAL A 42 -31.53 -6.48 38.41
CA VAL A 42 -31.23 -7.81 38.93
C VAL A 42 -32.56 -8.57 39.10
N VAL A 43 -32.72 -9.64 38.30
CA VAL A 43 -33.87 -10.53 38.30
C VAL A 43 -33.59 -11.83 39.07
N GLY A 44 -32.31 -12.08 39.32
CA GLY A 44 -31.86 -13.26 40.04
C GLY A 44 -31.75 -14.51 39.17
N ILE A 45 -31.10 -15.53 39.71
CA ILE A 45 -30.90 -16.78 39.02
C ILE A 45 -31.26 -17.99 39.87
N LYS A 46 -31.89 -18.97 39.27
CA LYS A 46 -32.18 -20.27 39.91
C LYS A 46 -30.98 -21.21 39.84
N ASN A 47 -30.79 -22.04 40.85
CA ASN A 47 -29.75 -23.09 40.88
C ASN A 47 -28.29 -22.55 40.77
N ILE A 48 -27.98 -21.44 41.42
CA ILE A 48 -26.64 -20.83 41.42
C ILE A 48 -25.55 -21.86 41.77
N LYS A 49 -25.73 -22.66 42.84
CA LYS A 49 -24.74 -23.69 43.25
C LYS A 49 -24.37 -24.63 42.11
N LYS A 50 -25.38 -25.16 41.41
CA LYS A 50 -25.14 -26.06 40.27
C LYS A 50 -24.40 -25.33 39.14
N LEU A 51 -24.71 -24.09 38.88
CA LEU A 51 -24.01 -23.32 37.83
C LEU A 51 -22.56 -23.04 38.20
N LEU A 52 -22.26 -22.74 39.47
CA LEU A 52 -20.89 -22.56 39.97
C LEU A 52 -20.04 -23.84 39.78
N ASP A 53 -20.63 -25.01 39.93
CA ASP A 53 -19.93 -26.30 39.72
C ASP A 53 -19.77 -26.63 38.23
N ASP A 54 -20.79 -26.35 37.40
CA ASP A 54 -20.84 -26.74 35.99
C ASP A 54 -20.07 -25.76 35.06
N LEU A 55 -20.20 -24.44 35.30
CA LEU A 55 -19.71 -23.43 34.37
C LEU A 55 -18.19 -23.42 34.16
N PRO A 56 -17.33 -23.60 35.18
CA PRO A 56 -15.89 -23.68 34.97
C PRO A 56 -15.51 -24.78 33.98
N ASN A 57 -16.12 -25.95 34.12
CA ASN A 57 -15.89 -27.10 33.25
C ASN A 57 -16.44 -26.85 31.83
N LYS A 58 -17.62 -26.27 31.70
CA LYS A 58 -18.22 -25.93 30.38
C LYS A 58 -17.41 -24.88 29.63
N ILE A 59 -16.92 -23.84 30.32
CA ILE A 59 -16.09 -22.81 29.73
C ILE A 59 -14.76 -23.38 29.27
N ASN A 60 -14.11 -24.15 30.14
CA ASN A 60 -12.82 -24.76 29.80
C ASN A 60 -12.95 -25.76 28.65
N SER A 61 -13.92 -26.67 28.69
CA SER A 61 -14.12 -27.68 27.64
C SER A 61 -14.62 -27.08 26.30
N GLY A 62 -15.44 -26.03 26.37
CA GLY A 62 -16.01 -25.39 25.19
C GLY A 62 -15.13 -24.34 24.52
N LEU A 63 -14.27 -23.67 25.30
CA LEU A 63 -13.47 -22.53 24.85
C LEU A 63 -11.96 -22.68 25.07
N GLY A 64 -11.52 -23.62 25.91
CA GLY A 64 -10.12 -23.79 26.29
C GLY A 64 -9.55 -22.63 27.11
N ILE A 65 -10.41 -21.89 27.84
CA ILE A 65 -10.01 -20.75 28.68
C ILE A 65 -10.50 -20.93 30.11
N ILE A 66 -9.90 -20.17 31.01
CA ILE A 66 -10.32 -20.11 32.41
C ILE A 66 -11.05 -18.77 32.62
N ALA A 67 -12.23 -18.83 33.24
CA ALA A 67 -13.00 -17.64 33.64
C ALA A 67 -13.05 -17.51 35.16
N GLN A 68 -13.11 -16.30 35.67
CA GLN A 68 -13.44 -16.04 37.08
C GLN A 68 -14.97 -15.98 37.20
N ILE A 69 -15.53 -16.75 38.13
CA ILE A 69 -16.98 -16.82 38.31
C ILE A 69 -17.28 -16.47 39.78
N ASN A 70 -18.05 -15.40 40.00
CA ASN A 70 -18.39 -14.88 41.30
C ASN A 70 -19.91 -14.81 41.45
N THR A 71 -20.40 -15.10 42.67
CA THR A 71 -21.76 -14.76 43.06
C THR A 71 -21.78 -13.37 43.65
N LEU A 72 -22.63 -12.51 43.13
CA LEU A 72 -22.89 -11.18 43.61
C LEU A 72 -24.33 -11.09 44.11
N THR A 73 -24.57 -10.25 45.13
CA THR A 73 -25.90 -10.04 45.75
C THR A 73 -26.27 -8.58 45.67
N LYS A 74 -27.47 -8.26 45.19
CA LYS A 74 -28.06 -6.93 45.22
C LYS A 74 -29.51 -7.04 45.64
N ASP A 75 -29.92 -6.21 46.62
CA ASP A 75 -31.29 -6.20 47.14
C ASP A 75 -31.77 -7.60 47.58
N SER A 76 -30.87 -8.37 48.22
CA SER A 76 -31.08 -9.78 48.64
C SER A 76 -31.38 -10.76 47.49
N VAL A 77 -31.03 -10.39 46.24
CA VAL A 77 -31.17 -11.25 45.05
C VAL A 77 -29.78 -11.58 44.49
N ASP A 78 -29.51 -12.87 44.35
CA ASP A 78 -28.20 -13.35 43.86
C ASP A 78 -28.16 -13.46 42.34
N TYR A 79 -27.01 -13.07 41.77
CA TYR A 79 -26.71 -13.20 40.34
C TYR A 79 -25.24 -13.55 40.16
N LEU A 80 -24.87 -13.99 38.94
CA LEU A 80 -23.49 -14.42 38.60
C LEU A 80 -22.76 -13.38 37.78
N GLU A 81 -21.49 -13.19 38.13
CA GLU A 81 -20.48 -12.51 37.32
C GLU A 81 -19.52 -13.54 36.73
N ILE A 82 -19.39 -13.57 35.44
CA ILE A 82 -18.46 -14.44 34.68
C ILE A 82 -17.48 -13.53 33.94
N LYS A 83 -16.25 -13.41 34.45
CA LYS A 83 -15.21 -12.56 33.89
C LYS A 83 -14.17 -13.36 33.14
N VAL A 84 -13.87 -12.95 31.92
CA VAL A 84 -12.80 -13.51 31.08
C VAL A 84 -11.77 -12.45 30.72
N GLU A 85 -10.53 -12.84 30.78
CA GLU A 85 -9.40 -12.01 30.36
C GLU A 85 -9.20 -12.10 28.85
N LYS A 86 -8.50 -11.12 28.28
CA LYS A 86 -8.07 -11.16 26.90
C LYS A 86 -7.12 -12.34 26.69
N SER A 87 -7.48 -13.25 25.79
CA SER A 87 -6.62 -14.39 25.43
C SER A 87 -5.49 -13.96 24.49
N ALA A 88 -4.29 -14.46 24.70
CA ALA A 88 -3.17 -14.31 23.78
C ALA A 88 -3.36 -15.15 22.48
N SER A 89 -4.00 -16.33 22.62
CA SER A 89 -4.28 -17.23 21.49
C SER A 89 -5.70 -17.05 20.96
N PRO A 90 -5.97 -17.42 19.68
CA PRO A 90 -7.31 -17.45 19.14
C PRO A 90 -8.21 -18.43 19.89
N VAL A 91 -9.38 -17.97 20.33
CA VAL A 91 -10.39 -18.79 21.00
C VAL A 91 -11.54 -19.06 20.03
N SER A 92 -11.99 -20.32 19.92
CA SER A 92 -13.15 -20.66 19.11
C SER A 92 -14.26 -21.30 19.97
N TYR A 93 -15.49 -21.10 19.60
CA TYR A 93 -16.64 -21.82 20.12
C TYR A 93 -17.22 -22.68 19.00
N GLN A 94 -17.20 -24.00 19.16
CA GLN A 94 -17.63 -24.97 18.14
C GLN A 94 -16.98 -24.74 16.76
N GLY A 95 -15.68 -24.44 16.74
CA GLY A 95 -14.95 -24.18 15.51
C GLY A 95 -15.21 -22.79 14.87
N VAL A 96 -16.02 -21.95 15.50
CA VAL A 96 -16.34 -20.58 15.03
C VAL A 96 -15.64 -19.57 15.92
N PHE A 97 -14.95 -18.62 15.29
CA PHE A 97 -14.32 -17.50 15.99
C PHE A 97 -15.27 -16.32 16.05
N PHE A 98 -15.45 -15.78 17.24
CA PHE A 98 -16.23 -14.58 17.51
C PHE A 98 -15.34 -13.47 18.05
N LEU A 99 -15.65 -12.23 17.68
CA LEU A 99 -14.99 -11.02 18.17
C LEU A 99 -16.02 -10.03 18.67
N ARG A 100 -15.88 -9.53 19.89
CA ARG A 100 -16.74 -8.49 20.44
C ARG A 100 -16.43 -7.15 19.76
N SER A 101 -17.47 -6.46 19.24
CA SER A 101 -17.39 -5.14 18.65
C SER A 101 -18.60 -4.31 19.12
N GLY A 102 -18.34 -3.32 19.98
CA GLY A 102 -19.42 -2.62 20.68
C GLY A 102 -20.24 -3.56 21.53
N THR A 103 -21.56 -3.50 21.40
CA THR A 103 -22.52 -4.41 22.08
C THR A 103 -22.82 -5.66 21.25
N THR A 104 -22.16 -5.88 20.10
CA THR A 104 -22.42 -7.03 19.23
C THR A 104 -21.28 -8.03 19.25
N ASN A 105 -21.60 -9.28 18.94
CA ASN A 105 -20.64 -10.37 18.83
C ASN A 105 -20.52 -10.80 17.36
N GLN A 106 -19.43 -10.39 16.70
CA GLN A 106 -19.23 -10.58 15.26
C GLN A 106 -18.61 -11.96 14.99
N LYS A 107 -19.20 -12.73 14.08
CA LYS A 107 -18.59 -13.95 13.57
C LYS A 107 -17.48 -13.59 12.58
N LEU A 108 -16.27 -14.07 12.83
CA LEU A 108 -15.15 -13.87 11.92
C LEU A 108 -15.19 -14.88 10.78
N THR A 109 -15.11 -14.38 9.54
CA THR A 109 -15.08 -15.18 8.31
C THR A 109 -14.16 -14.57 7.28
N GLY A 110 -13.76 -15.34 6.27
CA GLY A 110 -12.94 -14.84 5.14
C GLY A 110 -11.63 -14.19 5.60
N SER A 111 -11.30 -13.04 5.02
CA SER A 111 -10.08 -12.28 5.30
C SER A 111 -9.98 -11.85 6.78
N ASN A 112 -11.09 -11.42 7.38
CA ASN A 112 -11.10 -10.98 8.79
C ASN A 112 -10.70 -12.12 9.75
N LEU A 113 -11.10 -13.36 9.46
CA LEU A 113 -10.69 -14.53 10.26
C LEU A 113 -9.20 -14.80 10.13
N VAL A 114 -8.68 -14.78 8.90
CA VAL A 114 -7.25 -15.03 8.65
C VAL A 114 -6.39 -13.95 9.29
N ASP A 115 -6.80 -12.67 9.21
CA ASP A 115 -6.11 -11.54 9.87
C ASP A 115 -6.10 -11.68 11.38
N PHE A 116 -7.24 -12.04 11.95
CA PHE A 116 -7.37 -12.27 13.37
C PHE A 116 -6.43 -13.38 13.85
N ILE A 117 -6.44 -14.54 13.16
CA ILE A 117 -5.57 -15.67 13.49
C ILE A 117 -4.09 -15.25 13.38
N SER A 118 -3.69 -14.64 12.26
CA SER A 118 -2.30 -14.19 12.05
C SER A 118 -1.83 -13.25 13.16
N ARG A 119 -2.66 -12.26 13.55
CA ARG A 119 -2.32 -11.35 14.66
C ARG A 119 -2.18 -12.03 16.00
N LYS A 120 -3.02 -13.04 16.28
CA LYS A 120 -3.01 -13.78 17.55
C LYS A 120 -1.88 -14.81 17.64
N THR A 121 -1.52 -15.43 16.51
CA THR A 121 -0.49 -16.49 16.46
C THR A 121 0.89 -15.94 16.13
N GLY A 122 1.00 -14.69 15.70
CA GLY A 122 2.25 -14.11 15.20
C GLY A 122 2.70 -14.70 13.86
N VAL A 123 1.91 -15.58 13.23
CA VAL A 123 2.23 -16.12 11.90
C VAL A 123 1.96 -15.06 10.85
N ILE A 124 3.01 -14.50 10.31
CA ILE A 124 2.98 -13.46 9.30
C ILE A 124 3.00 -14.10 7.90
N TRP A 125 2.35 -13.45 6.92
CA TRP A 125 2.29 -13.96 5.55
C TRP A 125 3.69 -14.12 4.94
N GLU A 126 4.60 -13.23 5.27
CA GLU A 126 5.97 -13.19 4.72
C GLU A 126 6.80 -14.43 5.10
N ASP A 127 6.55 -15.04 6.27
CA ASP A 127 7.29 -16.19 6.77
C ASP A 127 6.84 -17.52 6.13
N GLY A 128 5.73 -17.48 5.39
CA GLY A 128 5.22 -18.66 4.70
C GLY A 128 6.21 -19.17 3.65
N VAL A 129 6.44 -20.48 3.61
CA VAL A 129 7.34 -21.11 2.63
C VAL A 129 6.69 -21.23 1.25
N VAL A 130 7.53 -21.28 0.22
CA VAL A 130 7.12 -21.44 -1.18
C VAL A 130 7.64 -22.79 -1.68
N ASP A 131 6.74 -23.57 -2.24
CA ASP A 131 7.09 -24.82 -2.91
C ASP A 131 7.46 -24.54 -4.38
N ASN A 132 8.27 -25.41 -4.97
CA ASN A 132 8.65 -25.40 -6.41
C ASN A 132 9.53 -24.21 -6.87
N ILE A 133 10.15 -23.49 -5.96
CA ILE A 133 11.21 -22.50 -6.26
C ILE A 133 12.41 -22.83 -5.38
N SER A 134 13.56 -23.01 -6.00
CA SER A 134 14.84 -23.30 -5.35
C SER A 134 15.75 -22.06 -5.29
N VAL A 135 16.87 -22.18 -4.58
CA VAL A 135 17.88 -21.10 -4.52
C VAL A 135 18.45 -20.80 -5.92
N ASP A 136 18.60 -21.81 -6.77
CA ASP A 136 19.12 -21.67 -8.12
C ASP A 136 18.19 -20.90 -9.07
N ASP A 137 16.90 -20.80 -8.72
CA ASP A 137 15.91 -20.03 -9.49
C ASP A 137 15.94 -18.51 -9.16
N LEU A 138 16.65 -18.13 -8.09
CA LEU A 138 16.74 -16.75 -7.65
C LEU A 138 17.62 -15.91 -8.57
N ASP A 139 17.48 -14.60 -8.49
CA ASP A 139 18.18 -13.64 -9.33
C ASP A 139 19.57 -13.29 -8.78
N ASP A 140 20.62 -13.82 -9.37
CA ASP A 140 22.00 -13.53 -9.01
C ASP A 140 22.35 -12.04 -8.99
N GLU A 141 21.72 -11.24 -9.84
CA GLU A 141 21.95 -9.79 -9.86
C GLU A 141 21.42 -9.12 -8.59
N SER A 142 20.31 -9.60 -8.06
CA SER A 142 19.77 -9.11 -6.78
C SER A 142 20.73 -9.40 -5.63
N PHE A 143 21.38 -10.56 -5.60
CA PHE A 143 22.39 -10.88 -4.60
C PHE A 143 23.63 -9.96 -4.70
N LYS A 144 24.09 -9.68 -5.93
CA LYS A 144 25.20 -8.74 -6.14
C LYS A 144 24.86 -7.34 -5.66
N ILE A 145 23.65 -6.85 -5.97
CA ILE A 145 23.16 -5.56 -5.50
C ILE A 145 23.13 -5.55 -3.96
N PHE A 146 22.48 -6.55 -3.35
CA PHE A 146 22.38 -6.66 -1.89
C PHE A 146 23.76 -6.62 -1.23
N ARG A 147 24.69 -7.49 -1.64
CA ARG A 147 26.04 -7.56 -1.09
C ARG A 147 26.77 -6.23 -1.20
N ARG A 148 26.70 -5.59 -2.38
CA ARG A 148 27.32 -4.28 -2.62
C ARG A 148 26.77 -3.21 -1.69
N GLU A 149 25.45 -3.13 -1.52
CA GLU A 149 24.83 -2.10 -0.68
C GLU A 149 25.02 -2.39 0.81
N ALA A 150 24.93 -3.63 1.24
CA ALA A 150 25.17 -4.06 2.62
C ALA A 150 26.63 -3.79 3.06
N LEU A 151 27.60 -4.05 2.18
CA LEU A 151 29.02 -3.75 2.43
C LEU A 151 29.26 -2.26 2.72
N LYS A 152 28.59 -1.36 1.97
CA LYS A 152 28.70 0.09 2.20
C LYS A 152 28.19 0.51 3.58
N LYS A 153 27.19 -0.20 4.10
CA LYS A 153 26.52 0.16 5.36
C LYS A 153 27.14 -0.47 6.60
N LYS A 154 27.89 -1.56 6.43
CA LYS A 154 28.57 -2.28 7.53
C LYS A 154 27.61 -2.71 8.65
N ARG A 155 26.39 -3.14 8.27
CA ARG A 155 25.33 -3.59 9.21
C ARG A 155 25.26 -5.13 9.32
N ILE A 156 26.09 -5.82 8.60
CA ILE A 156 26.34 -7.26 8.61
C ILE A 156 27.85 -7.48 8.53
N ALA A 157 28.35 -8.59 9.04
CA ALA A 157 29.77 -8.91 8.95
C ALA A 157 30.18 -9.13 7.49
N GLU A 158 31.36 -8.67 7.12
CA GLU A 158 31.87 -8.80 5.75
C GLU A 158 32.03 -10.27 5.33
N ASP A 159 32.44 -11.13 6.25
CA ASP A 159 32.56 -12.58 6.03
C ASP A 159 31.20 -13.20 5.65
N ASP A 160 30.10 -12.74 6.25
CA ASP A 160 28.76 -13.21 5.93
C ASP A 160 28.33 -12.82 4.48
N LEU A 161 28.87 -11.73 3.93
CA LEU A 161 28.62 -11.34 2.55
C LEU A 161 29.40 -12.17 1.51
N ASN A 162 30.40 -12.94 1.96
CA ASN A 162 31.17 -13.85 1.12
C ASN A 162 30.61 -15.29 1.10
N LEU A 163 29.60 -15.57 1.90
CA LEU A 163 28.90 -16.85 1.93
C LEU A 163 28.24 -17.17 0.57
N SER A 164 27.93 -18.42 0.31
CA SER A 164 27.07 -18.83 -0.82
C SER A 164 25.71 -18.14 -0.73
N ASN A 165 24.93 -18.16 -1.83
CA ASN A 165 23.57 -17.58 -1.80
C ASN A 165 22.68 -18.30 -0.79
N GLU A 166 22.79 -19.62 -0.68
CA GLU A 166 22.03 -20.44 0.27
C GLU A 166 22.38 -20.11 1.72
N GLU A 167 23.68 -20.12 2.06
CA GLU A 167 24.14 -19.78 3.42
C GLU A 167 23.78 -18.32 3.81
N LEU A 168 23.83 -17.39 2.85
CA LEU A 168 23.41 -16.01 3.08
C LEU A 168 21.91 -15.92 3.35
N LEU A 169 21.08 -16.67 2.61
CA LEU A 169 19.63 -16.73 2.85
C LEU A 169 19.30 -17.34 4.21
N GLU A 170 20.02 -18.40 4.64
CA GLU A 170 19.89 -18.97 5.98
C GLU A 170 20.25 -17.93 7.05
N LYS A 171 21.35 -17.20 6.88
CA LYS A 171 21.79 -16.14 7.79
C LYS A 171 20.79 -14.99 7.92
N LEU A 172 20.01 -14.73 6.86
CA LEU A 172 18.98 -13.71 6.82
C LEU A 172 17.59 -14.22 7.24
N ASP A 173 17.48 -15.45 7.75
CA ASP A 173 16.21 -16.10 8.12
C ASP A 173 15.22 -16.24 6.96
N LEU A 174 15.73 -16.44 5.74
CA LEU A 174 14.95 -16.53 4.50
C LEU A 174 14.72 -17.97 4.01
N ILE A 175 15.29 -18.93 4.72
CA ILE A 175 15.07 -20.39 4.51
C ILE A 175 14.51 -20.98 5.80
N VAL A 176 13.41 -21.72 5.69
CA VAL A 176 12.78 -22.46 6.79
C VAL A 176 12.59 -23.92 6.37
N ASN A 177 13.15 -24.85 7.13
CA ASN A 177 13.11 -26.29 6.83
C ASN A 177 13.56 -26.62 5.39
N GLY A 178 14.63 -25.97 4.91
CA GLY A 178 15.17 -26.16 3.55
C GLY A 178 14.31 -25.57 2.42
N LYS A 179 13.31 -24.74 2.73
CA LYS A 179 12.44 -24.08 1.75
C LYS A 179 12.55 -22.56 1.85
N LEU A 180 12.48 -21.91 0.70
CA LEU A 180 12.47 -20.43 0.62
C LEU A 180 11.19 -19.86 1.23
N THR A 181 11.34 -18.81 2.04
CA THR A 181 10.20 -18.03 2.53
C THR A 181 9.66 -17.11 1.42
N ARG A 182 8.43 -16.62 1.58
CA ARG A 182 7.88 -15.58 0.66
C ARG A 182 8.74 -14.32 0.64
N THR A 183 9.35 -13.96 1.77
CA THR A 183 10.31 -12.85 1.83
C THR A 183 11.53 -13.08 0.95
N ALA A 184 12.08 -14.30 0.90
CA ALA A 184 13.17 -14.61 -0.03
C ALA A 184 12.76 -14.38 -1.48
N ILE A 185 11.53 -14.79 -1.85
CA ILE A 185 10.99 -14.57 -3.19
C ILE A 185 10.78 -13.08 -3.49
N LEU A 186 10.22 -12.31 -2.54
CA LEU A 186 10.06 -10.86 -2.69
C LEU A 186 11.40 -10.17 -2.94
N LEU A 187 12.44 -10.56 -2.21
CA LEU A 187 13.75 -9.92 -2.22
C LEU A 187 14.61 -10.31 -3.42
N PHE A 188 14.58 -11.60 -3.83
CA PHE A 188 15.59 -12.16 -4.72
C PHE A 188 15.04 -12.89 -5.95
N TYR A 189 13.72 -13.01 -6.14
CA TYR A 189 13.18 -13.67 -7.33
C TYR A 189 12.85 -12.67 -8.45
N LYS A 190 13.08 -13.09 -9.73
CA LYS A 190 12.89 -12.22 -10.90
C LYS A 190 11.44 -11.78 -11.12
N ARG A 191 10.46 -12.59 -10.69
CA ARG A 191 9.02 -12.33 -10.88
C ARG A 191 8.22 -12.69 -9.63
N PRO A 192 8.30 -11.90 -8.56
CA PRO A 192 7.58 -12.20 -7.32
C PRO A 192 6.06 -12.29 -7.50
N SER A 193 5.51 -11.70 -8.56
CA SER A 193 4.08 -11.79 -8.89
C SER A 193 3.57 -13.23 -9.09
N VAL A 194 4.47 -14.19 -9.30
CA VAL A 194 4.14 -15.63 -9.38
C VAL A 194 3.51 -16.15 -8.09
N ILE A 195 3.89 -15.61 -6.92
CA ILE A 195 3.29 -15.96 -5.63
C ILE A 195 2.09 -15.09 -5.28
N LYS A 196 2.08 -13.82 -5.72
CA LYS A 196 0.96 -12.89 -5.50
C LYS A 196 1.08 -11.63 -6.38
N ALA A 197 0.02 -11.25 -7.05
CA ALA A 197 0.00 -10.06 -7.91
C ALA A 197 0.34 -8.75 -7.18
N GLY A 198 0.04 -8.64 -5.88
CA GLY A 198 0.34 -7.47 -5.05
C GLY A 198 1.82 -7.21 -4.76
N THR A 199 2.73 -8.04 -5.27
CA THR A 199 4.17 -7.80 -5.16
C THR A 199 4.70 -6.79 -6.17
N MET A 200 3.87 -6.37 -7.14
CA MET A 200 4.22 -5.39 -8.15
C MET A 200 4.10 -3.96 -7.63
N VAL A 201 4.85 -3.05 -8.25
CA VAL A 201 4.71 -1.60 -8.07
C VAL A 201 4.27 -0.97 -9.39
N GLN A 202 3.23 -0.15 -9.34
CA GLN A 202 2.69 0.55 -10.49
C GLN A 202 2.94 2.05 -10.37
N VAL A 203 3.49 2.65 -11.42
CA VAL A 203 3.72 4.09 -11.50
C VAL A 203 2.94 4.62 -12.69
N GLY A 204 2.05 5.59 -12.48
CA GLY A 204 1.23 6.19 -13.52
C GLY A 204 1.36 7.71 -13.55
N LYS A 205 1.50 8.28 -14.77
CA LYS A 205 1.33 9.71 -15.01
C LYS A 205 -0.12 9.95 -15.41
N PHE A 206 -0.75 10.89 -14.75
CA PHE A 206 -2.13 11.27 -14.96
C PHE A 206 -2.21 12.69 -15.55
N TYR A 207 -3.26 12.92 -16.29
CA TYR A 207 -3.72 14.26 -16.61
C TYR A 207 -4.52 14.83 -15.44
N ASP A 208 -4.97 16.05 -15.57
CA ASP A 208 -5.92 16.62 -14.61
C ASP A 208 -7.19 15.73 -14.60
N GLY A 209 -7.29 14.85 -13.56
CA GLY A 209 -8.39 13.91 -13.41
C GLY A 209 -8.02 12.42 -13.48
N PRO A 210 -8.94 11.52 -13.92
CA PRO A 210 -8.75 10.08 -13.88
C PRO A 210 -7.99 9.51 -15.08
N GLU A 211 -7.71 10.29 -16.12
CA GLU A 211 -7.09 9.81 -17.35
C GLU A 211 -5.60 9.52 -17.17
N ILE A 212 -5.18 8.31 -17.59
CA ILE A 212 -3.79 7.87 -17.52
C ILE A 212 -3.10 8.23 -18.82
N LEU A 213 -2.04 9.04 -18.75
CA LEU A 213 -1.20 9.35 -19.92
C LEU A 213 -0.30 8.17 -20.29
N TYR A 214 0.38 7.62 -19.30
CA TYR A 214 1.20 6.42 -19.41
C TYR A 214 1.46 5.80 -18.05
N GLN A 215 1.77 4.50 -18.05
CA GLN A 215 1.98 3.71 -16.85
C GLN A 215 3.10 2.72 -17.06
N ASP A 216 3.92 2.49 -16.03
CA ASP A 216 4.86 1.39 -15.92
C ASP A 216 4.47 0.47 -14.76
N THR A 217 4.69 -0.83 -14.95
CA THR A 217 4.54 -1.83 -13.90
C THR A 217 5.88 -2.52 -13.67
N PHE A 218 6.33 -2.50 -12.42
CA PHE A 218 7.57 -3.13 -11.99
C PHE A 218 7.23 -4.45 -11.31
N ASP A 219 7.63 -5.56 -11.94
CA ASP A 219 7.57 -6.91 -11.40
C ASP A 219 9.01 -7.44 -11.36
N GLY A 220 9.60 -7.44 -10.20
CA GLY A 220 10.99 -7.84 -10.01
C GLY A 220 11.36 -7.94 -8.54
N SER A 221 12.52 -8.51 -8.30
CA SER A 221 13.12 -8.54 -6.97
C SER A 221 13.10 -7.15 -6.34
N LEU A 222 12.60 -7.03 -5.11
CA LEU A 222 12.51 -5.73 -4.43
C LEU A 222 13.88 -5.08 -4.26
N ILE A 223 14.94 -5.88 -4.11
CA ILE A 223 16.33 -5.38 -4.07
C ILE A 223 16.72 -4.74 -5.40
N SER A 224 16.30 -5.31 -6.52
CA SER A 224 16.70 -4.81 -7.85
C SER A 224 15.82 -3.67 -8.36
N ILE A 225 14.55 -3.59 -7.94
CA ILE A 225 13.61 -2.58 -8.46
C ILE A 225 13.48 -1.34 -7.56
N ALA A 226 13.81 -1.42 -6.27
CA ALA A 226 13.58 -0.34 -5.32
C ALA A 226 14.20 1.01 -5.73
N ASP A 227 15.50 1.02 -6.06
CA ASP A 227 16.17 2.24 -6.54
C ASP A 227 15.77 2.57 -7.99
N LYS A 228 15.54 1.55 -8.86
CA LYS A 228 15.11 1.76 -10.24
C LYS A 228 13.78 2.50 -10.35
N ILE A 229 12.83 2.22 -9.47
CA ILE A 229 11.54 2.93 -9.44
C ILE A 229 11.77 4.42 -9.22
N ILE A 230 12.64 4.76 -8.25
CA ILE A 230 12.94 6.15 -7.93
C ILE A 230 13.62 6.84 -9.12
N ASP A 231 14.62 6.18 -9.72
CA ASP A 231 15.31 6.71 -10.89
C ASP A 231 14.35 6.96 -12.06
N ILE A 232 13.47 6.02 -12.35
CA ILE A 232 12.47 6.15 -13.42
C ILE A 232 11.47 7.27 -13.12
N ILE A 233 11.03 7.44 -11.87
CA ILE A 233 10.17 8.56 -11.49
C ILE A 233 10.84 9.89 -11.86
N TYR A 234 12.11 10.07 -11.49
CA TYR A 234 12.81 11.33 -11.71
C TYR A 234 13.28 11.54 -13.15
N LEU A 235 13.49 10.45 -13.92
CA LEU A 235 13.93 10.54 -15.32
C LEU A 235 12.77 10.62 -16.31
N LYS A 236 11.66 9.94 -16.05
CA LYS A 236 10.56 9.77 -17.01
C LYS A 236 9.29 10.53 -16.61
N TYR A 237 8.95 10.53 -15.32
CA TYR A 237 7.67 11.03 -14.84
C TYR A 237 7.70 12.48 -14.40
N LEU A 238 8.86 12.98 -14.00
CA LEU A 238 9.04 14.32 -13.50
C LEU A 238 9.87 15.16 -14.48
N LYS A 239 9.53 16.43 -14.60
CA LYS A 239 10.32 17.41 -15.31
C LYS A 239 11.03 18.30 -14.29
N ALA A 240 12.35 18.48 -14.42
CA ALA A 240 13.09 19.43 -13.63
C ALA A 240 13.00 20.83 -14.26
N LYS A 241 12.73 21.84 -13.45
CA LYS A 241 12.88 23.23 -13.84
C LYS A 241 14.34 23.62 -13.76
N ILE A 242 14.88 24.16 -14.84
CA ILE A 242 16.25 24.65 -14.86
C ILE A 242 16.24 26.07 -14.31
N THR A 243 16.99 26.29 -13.23
CA THR A 243 17.23 27.60 -12.63
C THR A 243 18.71 27.93 -12.65
N PHE A 244 19.05 29.20 -12.64
CA PHE A 244 20.42 29.68 -12.58
C PHE A 244 20.63 30.53 -11.33
N GLU A 245 21.64 30.21 -10.56
CA GLU A 245 22.06 31.00 -9.42
C GLU A 245 23.58 31.27 -9.53
N HIS A 246 23.97 32.52 -9.61
CA HIS A 246 25.36 32.94 -9.80
C HIS A 246 26.08 32.17 -10.92
N ASP A 247 25.51 32.13 -12.11
CA ASP A 247 26.04 31.41 -13.31
C ASP A 247 26.12 29.87 -13.18
N ARG A 248 25.60 29.30 -12.12
CA ARG A 248 25.46 27.85 -11.97
C ARG A 248 24.06 27.41 -12.33
N ARG A 249 23.98 26.37 -13.16
CA ARG A 249 22.73 25.69 -13.52
C ARG A 249 22.33 24.75 -12.38
N TYR A 250 21.08 24.87 -11.92
CA TYR A 250 20.45 23.95 -10.98
C TYR A 250 19.21 23.34 -11.61
N GLU A 251 18.98 22.06 -11.30
CA GLU A 251 17.75 21.34 -11.65
C GLU A 251 16.90 21.23 -10.40
N VAL A 252 15.72 21.84 -10.40
CA VAL A 252 14.76 21.81 -9.29
C VAL A 252 13.62 20.91 -9.68
N TYR A 253 13.51 19.80 -8.98
CA TYR A 253 12.39 18.87 -9.14
C TYR A 253 11.20 19.28 -8.26
N PRO A 254 9.94 18.98 -8.68
CA PRO A 254 8.76 19.35 -7.93
C PRO A 254 8.62 18.61 -6.59
N PHE A 255 9.28 17.48 -6.41
CA PHE A 255 9.23 16.69 -5.19
C PHE A 255 10.63 16.39 -4.65
N ALA A 256 10.79 16.38 -3.33
CA ALA A 256 12.05 16.09 -2.65
C ALA A 256 12.43 14.61 -2.84
N ARG A 257 13.53 14.32 -3.56
CA ARG A 257 13.96 12.96 -3.88
C ARG A 257 14.12 12.07 -2.64
N ASP A 258 14.71 12.60 -1.57
CA ASP A 258 14.91 11.83 -0.33
C ASP A 258 13.57 11.50 0.35
N ALA A 259 12.58 12.41 0.28
CA ALA A 259 11.25 12.17 0.81
C ALA A 259 10.50 11.09 0.03
N VAL A 260 10.53 11.17 -1.30
CA VAL A 260 9.91 10.18 -2.20
C VAL A 260 10.56 8.80 -2.01
N ARG A 261 11.90 8.76 -1.92
CA ARG A 261 12.66 7.53 -1.65
C ARG A 261 12.24 6.88 -0.34
N GLU A 262 12.21 7.61 0.75
CA GLU A 262 11.81 7.12 2.07
C GLU A 262 10.35 6.63 2.05
N ALA A 263 9.45 7.36 1.37
CA ALA A 263 8.04 6.99 1.24
C ALA A 263 7.84 5.68 0.45
N ILE A 264 8.57 5.48 -0.64
CA ILE A 264 8.51 4.24 -1.43
C ILE A 264 9.02 3.06 -0.61
N PHE A 265 10.12 3.21 0.11
CA PHE A 265 10.66 2.14 0.95
C PHE A 265 9.73 1.80 2.11
N ASN A 266 9.10 2.80 2.72
CA ASN A 266 8.06 2.58 3.73
C ASN A 266 6.86 1.84 3.13
N ALA A 267 6.41 2.23 1.93
CA ALA A 267 5.32 1.53 1.25
C ALA A 267 5.68 0.05 0.98
N ILE A 268 6.91 -0.25 0.55
CA ILE A 268 7.39 -1.62 0.32
C ILE A 268 7.41 -2.43 1.61
N VAL A 269 8.00 -1.91 2.67
CA VAL A 269 8.18 -2.64 3.94
C VAL A 269 6.86 -2.84 4.68
N HIS A 270 5.94 -1.88 4.58
CA HIS A 270 4.64 -1.93 5.26
C HIS A 270 3.48 -2.44 4.39
N ASN A 271 3.73 -2.80 3.11
CA ASN A 271 2.67 -3.33 2.25
C ASN A 271 2.14 -4.67 2.78
N CYS A 272 0.82 -4.81 2.79
CA CYS A 272 0.20 -6.09 3.09
C CYS A 272 0.09 -6.94 1.81
N TYR A 273 1.18 -7.60 1.44
CA TYR A 273 1.27 -8.42 0.23
C TYR A 273 0.20 -9.52 0.14
N ARG A 274 -0.34 -9.95 1.27
CA ARG A 274 -1.39 -10.97 1.35
C ARG A 274 -2.67 -10.58 0.61
N PHE A 275 -3.06 -9.31 0.60
CA PHE A 275 -4.28 -8.86 -0.07
C PHE A 275 -4.17 -8.82 -1.59
N GLY A 276 -2.96 -8.85 -2.14
CA GLY A 276 -2.74 -8.91 -3.58
C GLY A 276 -2.93 -7.58 -4.30
N ALA A 277 -3.04 -6.46 -3.57
CA ALA A 277 -3.05 -5.12 -4.16
C ALA A 277 -1.62 -4.63 -4.39
N PRO A 278 -1.26 -4.16 -5.60
CA PRO A 278 0.04 -3.57 -5.88
C PRO A 278 0.20 -2.22 -5.17
N ILE A 279 1.46 -1.84 -4.90
CA ILE A 279 1.79 -0.48 -4.51
C ILE A 279 1.53 0.43 -5.72
N GLN A 280 0.83 1.54 -5.52
CA GLN A 280 0.49 2.47 -6.59
C GLN A 280 1.12 3.84 -6.34
N ILE A 281 1.75 4.37 -7.38
CA ILE A 281 2.33 5.73 -7.39
C ILE A 281 1.64 6.50 -8.51
N ARG A 282 0.82 7.47 -8.15
CA ARG A 282 0.11 8.36 -9.07
C ARG A 282 0.81 9.71 -9.09
N ILE A 283 1.10 10.19 -10.28
CA ILE A 283 1.83 11.45 -10.48
C ILE A 283 1.04 12.28 -11.48
N ASP A 284 0.68 13.48 -11.10
CA ASP A 284 0.22 14.53 -11.98
C ASP A 284 1.16 15.76 -11.86
N ASP A 285 0.78 16.90 -12.39
CA ASP A 285 1.65 18.07 -12.36
C ASP A 285 1.61 18.84 -11.04
N GLU A 286 0.55 18.62 -10.23
CA GLU A 286 0.36 19.28 -8.93
C GLU A 286 0.76 18.39 -7.74
N GLN A 287 0.69 17.06 -7.88
CA GLN A 287 0.89 16.16 -6.76
C GLN A 287 1.45 14.80 -7.17
N MET A 288 2.03 14.13 -6.18
CA MET A 288 2.40 12.72 -6.24
C MET A 288 1.78 12.01 -5.05
N MET A 289 1.00 10.94 -5.31
CA MET A 289 0.41 10.09 -4.30
C MET A 289 1.03 8.70 -4.34
N ILE A 290 1.56 8.25 -3.21
CA ILE A 290 2.06 6.88 -3.01
C ILE A 290 1.07 6.17 -2.11
N SER A 291 0.51 5.04 -2.56
CA SER A 291 -0.48 4.28 -1.81
C SER A 291 -0.16 2.78 -1.79
N ASN A 292 -0.43 2.17 -0.65
CA ASN A 292 -0.28 0.74 -0.45
C ASN A 292 -1.31 0.21 0.54
N CYS A 293 -1.57 -1.09 0.49
CA CYS A 293 -2.35 -1.76 1.52
C CYS A 293 -1.50 -1.91 2.79
N CYS A 294 -2.04 -1.51 3.93
CA CYS A 294 -1.34 -1.54 5.21
C CYS A 294 -2.28 -2.06 6.32
N VAL A 295 -1.73 -2.86 7.23
CA VAL A 295 -2.45 -3.28 8.44
C VAL A 295 -1.90 -2.50 9.62
N LEU A 296 -2.63 -1.47 10.01
CA LEU A 296 -2.30 -0.67 11.18
C LEU A 296 -2.97 -1.23 12.45
N PRO A 297 -2.43 -0.96 13.64
CA PRO A 297 -3.15 -1.19 14.89
C PRO A 297 -4.52 -0.50 14.86
N SER A 298 -5.55 -1.14 15.46
CA SER A 298 -6.94 -0.67 15.38
C SER A 298 -7.20 0.69 16.02
N ASP A 299 -6.29 1.14 16.87
CA ASP A 299 -6.29 2.42 17.58
C ASP A 299 -5.47 3.52 16.88
N TRP A 300 -4.84 3.21 15.74
CA TRP A 300 -4.04 4.16 14.97
C TRP A 300 -4.86 4.90 13.94
N THR A 301 -4.71 6.22 13.96
CA THR A 301 -5.20 7.16 12.95
C THR A 301 -4.03 7.79 12.21
N ALA A 302 -4.31 8.61 11.19
CA ALA A 302 -3.26 9.38 10.51
C ALA A 302 -2.51 10.31 11.51
N ASP A 303 -3.22 10.88 12.48
CA ASP A 303 -2.62 11.75 13.49
C ASP A 303 -1.72 10.97 14.48
N GLU A 304 -2.11 9.74 14.84
CA GLU A 304 -1.27 8.88 15.68
C GLU A 304 -0.01 8.43 14.93
N LEU A 305 -0.11 8.19 13.62
CA LEU A 305 1.03 7.85 12.77
C LEU A 305 2.08 8.97 12.74
N LEU A 306 1.66 10.23 12.83
CA LEU A 306 2.55 11.40 12.84
C LEU A 306 3.24 11.63 14.20
N LYS A 307 2.74 11.05 15.28
CA LYS A 307 3.38 11.13 16.60
C LYS A 307 4.59 10.20 16.66
N ARG A 308 5.48 10.49 17.60
CA ARG A 308 6.64 9.64 17.86
C ARG A 308 6.20 8.24 18.33
N HIS A 309 6.55 7.22 17.57
CA HIS A 309 6.25 5.82 17.88
C HIS A 309 7.43 4.91 17.52
N ASN A 310 7.46 3.72 18.09
CA ASN A 310 8.42 2.70 17.70
C ASN A 310 8.00 2.11 16.34
N SER A 311 8.98 1.87 15.46
CA SER A 311 8.75 1.15 14.21
C SER A 311 8.23 -0.27 14.50
N ARG A 312 7.10 -0.62 13.89
CA ARG A 312 6.50 -1.95 13.95
C ARG A 312 6.18 -2.38 12.53
N PRO A 313 7.19 -2.79 11.75
CA PRO A 313 6.96 -3.18 10.37
C PRO A 313 6.03 -4.40 10.33
N TYR A 314 5.10 -4.39 9.37
CA TYR A 314 4.22 -5.52 9.14
C TYR A 314 5.01 -6.73 8.60
N ASN A 315 6.03 -6.46 7.77
CA ASN A 315 6.94 -7.45 7.24
C ASN A 315 8.31 -7.26 7.93
N ALA A 316 8.50 -7.88 9.09
CA ALA A 316 9.66 -7.65 9.93
C ALA A 316 10.96 -8.19 9.33
N THR A 317 10.91 -9.38 8.70
CA THR A 317 12.05 -10.01 8.02
C THR A 317 12.47 -9.21 6.79
N LEU A 318 11.49 -8.76 5.96
CA LEU A 318 11.73 -7.87 4.84
C LEU A 318 12.39 -6.55 5.30
N ALA A 319 11.86 -5.95 6.38
CA ALA A 319 12.39 -4.72 6.96
C ALA A 319 13.84 -4.90 7.42
N ASN A 320 14.17 -6.03 8.04
CA ASN A 320 15.53 -6.33 8.48
C ASN A 320 16.51 -6.41 7.30
N VAL A 321 16.14 -7.09 6.21
CA VAL A 321 16.99 -7.18 5.01
C VAL A 321 17.15 -5.81 4.36
N PHE A 322 16.09 -4.99 4.27
CA PHE A 322 16.16 -3.60 3.78
C PHE A 322 17.03 -2.72 4.67
N TYR A 323 17.00 -2.92 5.99
CA TYR A 323 17.90 -2.25 6.92
C TYR A 323 19.35 -2.63 6.68
N ILE A 324 19.67 -3.91 6.56
CA ILE A 324 21.02 -4.42 6.30
C ILE A 324 21.56 -3.84 4.99
N ALA A 325 20.76 -3.83 3.93
CA ALA A 325 21.08 -3.22 2.65
C ALA A 325 21.18 -1.68 2.70
N GLY A 326 20.73 -1.06 3.80
CA GLY A 326 20.80 0.39 3.99
C GLY A 326 19.73 1.19 3.27
N TYR A 327 18.66 0.53 2.87
CA TYR A 327 17.51 1.19 2.27
C TYR A 327 16.67 1.93 3.31
N ILE A 328 16.51 1.37 4.52
CA ILE A 328 15.79 1.97 5.63
C ILE A 328 16.65 2.07 6.90
N GLU A 329 16.16 2.86 7.87
CA GLU A 329 16.73 2.97 9.21
C GLU A 329 15.81 2.31 10.24
N HIS A 330 16.38 1.73 11.30
CA HIS A 330 15.62 1.39 12.50
C HIS A 330 15.31 2.67 13.30
N CYS A 331 14.31 2.67 14.15
CA CYS A 331 13.97 3.75 15.10
C CYS A 331 12.77 4.64 14.75
N GLY A 332 11.93 4.30 13.78
CA GLY A 332 10.67 5.03 13.54
C GLY A 332 10.84 6.49 13.11
N ARG A 333 11.98 6.85 12.50
CA ARG A 333 12.25 8.22 12.03
C ARG A 333 11.94 8.46 10.55
N GLY A 334 11.38 7.47 9.85
CA GLY A 334 11.11 7.58 8.40
C GLY A 334 10.17 8.74 8.08
N ILE A 335 9.09 8.88 8.84
CA ILE A 335 8.14 9.96 8.67
C ILE A 335 8.78 11.33 8.91
N GLU A 336 9.56 11.48 10.00
CA GLU A 336 10.29 12.72 10.31
C GLU A 336 11.26 13.10 9.17
N LYS A 337 11.94 12.12 8.57
CA LYS A 337 12.83 12.34 7.41
C LYS A 337 12.06 12.85 6.20
N ILE A 338 10.90 12.26 5.89
CA ILE A 338 10.03 12.70 4.79
C ILE A 338 9.67 14.19 4.96
N PHE A 339 9.15 14.57 6.14
CA PHE A 339 8.77 15.95 6.43
C PHE A 339 9.97 16.91 6.38
N THR A 340 11.11 16.47 6.93
CA THR A 340 12.34 17.28 6.92
C THR A 340 12.86 17.50 5.50
N ALA A 341 12.80 16.50 4.62
CA ALA A 341 13.23 16.63 3.23
C ALA A 341 12.31 17.56 2.44
N CYS A 342 10.99 17.47 2.62
CA CYS A 342 10.04 18.40 2.03
C CYS A 342 10.30 19.84 2.50
N LYS A 343 10.49 20.06 3.80
CA LYS A 343 10.81 21.37 4.37
C LYS A 343 12.12 21.95 3.81
N LYS A 344 13.16 21.13 3.64
CA LYS A 344 14.44 21.57 3.03
C LYS A 344 14.28 22.01 1.58
N LEU A 345 13.39 21.38 0.83
CA LEU A 345 13.05 21.76 -0.54
C LEU A 345 12.20 23.05 -0.57
N GLY A 346 11.57 23.47 0.54
CA GLY A 346 10.59 24.54 0.59
C GLY A 346 9.18 24.13 0.14
N ALA A 347 8.94 22.81 0.02
CA ALA A 347 7.63 22.26 -0.34
C ALA A 347 6.72 22.14 0.89
N GLU A 348 5.41 22.10 0.64
CA GLU A 348 4.41 21.87 1.66
C GLU A 348 4.60 20.52 2.38
N PRO A 349 4.17 20.40 3.65
CA PRO A 349 4.17 19.11 4.35
C PRO A 349 3.30 18.09 3.62
N PRO A 350 3.77 16.86 3.42
CA PRO A 350 2.95 15.84 2.79
C PRO A 350 1.83 15.36 3.71
N VAL A 351 0.73 14.86 3.13
CA VAL A 351 -0.49 14.49 3.83
C VAL A 351 -0.69 12.98 3.82
N TYR A 352 -0.82 12.36 5.00
CA TYR A 352 -1.23 10.97 5.15
C TYR A 352 -2.75 10.86 5.20
N ARG A 353 -3.30 9.86 4.49
CA ARG A 353 -4.69 9.47 4.56
C ARG A 353 -4.81 7.96 4.73
N ILE A 354 -5.70 7.54 5.62
CA ILE A 354 -6.00 6.13 5.89
C ILE A 354 -7.48 5.90 5.61
N VAL A 355 -7.78 4.91 4.78
CA VAL A 355 -9.14 4.49 4.45
C VAL A 355 -9.22 2.97 4.49
N GLY A 356 -9.82 2.42 5.52
CA GLY A 356 -9.83 0.96 5.72
C GLY A 356 -8.42 0.41 5.92
N ASN A 357 -7.99 -0.45 5.03
CA ASN A 357 -6.64 -1.01 5.02
C ASN A 357 -5.70 -0.32 4.01
N ASP A 358 -6.12 0.78 3.40
CA ASP A 358 -5.29 1.52 2.46
C ASP A 358 -4.71 2.76 3.13
N ILE A 359 -3.42 2.95 3.00
CA ILE A 359 -2.70 4.15 3.39
C ILE A 359 -2.18 4.86 2.14
N SER A 360 -2.32 6.16 2.10
CA SER A 360 -1.76 7.00 1.05
C SER A 360 -1.00 8.18 1.63
N LEU A 361 0.10 8.54 0.98
CA LEU A 361 0.91 9.72 1.26
C LEU A 361 0.92 10.60 0.01
N THR A 362 0.42 11.82 0.14
CA THR A 362 0.34 12.79 -0.96
C THR A 362 1.35 13.92 -0.74
N PHE A 363 2.21 14.13 -1.73
CA PHE A 363 3.13 15.25 -1.84
C PHE A 363 2.53 16.31 -2.76
N ARG A 364 2.59 17.59 -2.40
CA ARG A 364 2.32 18.71 -3.28
C ARG A 364 3.56 19.10 -4.05
N ALA A 365 3.40 19.41 -5.31
CA ALA A 365 4.49 19.92 -6.14
C ALA A 365 4.97 21.28 -5.62
N LEU A 366 6.29 21.49 -5.67
CA LEU A 366 6.87 22.80 -5.35
C LEU A 366 6.47 23.81 -6.44
N GLU A 367 5.72 24.84 -6.10
CA GLU A 367 5.23 25.85 -7.05
C GLU A 367 6.32 26.45 -7.93
N SER A 368 7.50 26.74 -7.34
CA SER A 368 8.64 27.27 -8.09
C SER A 368 9.25 26.28 -9.09
N ALA A 369 8.94 24.99 -8.98
CA ALA A 369 9.41 23.93 -9.88
C ALA A 369 8.36 23.49 -10.91
N VAL A 370 7.11 23.95 -10.77
CA VAL A 370 6.07 23.73 -11.77
C VAL A 370 6.44 24.49 -13.03
N ILE A 371 6.54 23.80 -14.14
CA ILE A 371 6.77 24.40 -15.45
C ILE A 371 5.38 24.80 -15.96
N GLU A 372 5.07 26.09 -15.88
CA GLU A 372 3.89 26.62 -16.53
C GLU A 372 4.02 26.39 -18.04
N ASP A 373 3.11 25.66 -18.63
CA ASP A 373 3.04 25.53 -20.09
C ASP A 373 2.62 26.89 -20.64
N PRO A 374 3.42 27.54 -21.52
CA PRO A 374 3.07 28.88 -22.04
C PRO A 374 1.71 28.93 -22.74
N SER A 375 1.08 27.79 -23.02
CA SER A 375 -0.26 27.67 -23.58
C SER A 375 -1.38 27.90 -22.56
N GLU A 376 -1.12 27.80 -21.23
CA GLU A 376 -2.16 27.95 -20.21
C GLU A 376 -2.30 29.39 -19.63
N THR A 377 -1.32 30.26 -19.87
CA THR A 377 -1.32 31.60 -19.29
C THR A 377 -2.30 32.57 -19.97
N SER A 378 -2.98 32.18 -21.03
CA SER A 378 -3.97 33.02 -21.72
C SER A 378 -5.44 32.85 -21.32
N THR A 379 -5.74 31.95 -20.34
CA THR A 379 -7.13 31.59 -20.00
C THR A 379 -7.61 32.01 -18.60
N LYS A 380 -6.83 32.76 -17.82
CA LYS A 380 -7.30 33.26 -16.50
C LYS A 380 -8.05 34.59 -16.52
N SER A 381 -8.38 35.15 -17.69
CA SER A 381 -9.21 36.35 -17.77
C SER A 381 -10.13 36.32 -18.99
N ALA A 382 -11.13 35.43 -18.99
CA ALA A 382 -12.46 35.64 -19.61
C ALA A 382 -13.27 34.35 -19.46
N SER A 383 -14.25 34.38 -18.59
CA SER A 383 -15.34 33.42 -18.55
C SER A 383 -16.14 33.46 -19.85
N LEU A 384 -15.99 32.44 -20.70
CA LEU A 384 -16.95 32.10 -21.77
C LEU A 384 -16.75 30.61 -22.09
N GLU A 385 -17.84 29.85 -22.03
CA GLU A 385 -17.99 28.45 -22.37
C GLU A 385 -17.36 28.14 -23.73
N VAL A 386 -16.38 27.21 -23.81
CA VAL A 386 -15.88 26.66 -25.05
C VAL A 386 -15.69 25.15 -24.90
N ASP A 387 -16.29 24.48 -25.85
CA ASP A 387 -16.41 23.08 -26.15
C ASP A 387 -15.07 22.29 -26.03
N GLU A 388 -14.97 21.31 -25.12
CA GLU A 388 -13.75 20.54 -24.78
C GLU A 388 -13.24 19.58 -25.87
N SER A 389 -13.96 19.42 -26.98
CA SER A 389 -13.57 18.49 -28.06
C SER A 389 -12.51 19.04 -29.01
N ASN A 390 -12.21 20.35 -28.97
CA ASN A 390 -11.34 21.01 -29.93
C ASN A 390 -9.84 21.09 -29.56
N SER A 391 -9.45 20.82 -28.31
CA SER A 391 -8.06 21.05 -27.88
C SER A 391 -7.10 19.88 -28.21
N LEU A 392 -7.56 18.64 -28.14
CA LEU A 392 -6.76 17.44 -28.43
C LEU A 392 -6.50 17.25 -29.94
N ASP A 393 -7.48 17.60 -30.77
CA ASP A 393 -7.36 17.58 -32.22
C ASP A 393 -6.31 18.60 -32.70
N ASN A 394 -6.23 19.80 -32.09
CA ASN A 394 -5.23 20.83 -32.41
C ASN A 394 -3.78 20.41 -32.10
N LEU A 395 -3.55 19.70 -31.00
CA LEU A 395 -2.22 19.21 -30.64
C LEU A 395 -1.72 18.12 -31.61
N LEU A 396 -2.60 17.22 -32.02
CA LEU A 396 -2.27 16.17 -32.99
C LEU A 396 -2.00 16.77 -34.38
N GLU A 397 -2.78 17.76 -34.79
CA GLU A 397 -2.58 18.50 -36.04
C GLU A 397 -1.21 19.18 -36.10
N GLN A 398 -0.82 19.92 -35.05
CA GLN A 398 0.50 20.57 -34.95
C GLN A 398 1.65 19.56 -35.00
N ARG A 399 1.49 18.41 -34.34
CA ARG A 399 2.52 17.37 -34.36
C ARG A 399 2.65 16.72 -35.73
N ILE A 400 1.55 16.47 -36.44
CA ILE A 400 1.56 16.00 -37.81
C ILE A 400 2.27 17.00 -38.72
N ILE A 401 1.97 18.32 -38.58
CA ILE A 401 2.61 19.38 -39.38
C ILE A 401 4.12 19.44 -39.08
N SER A 402 4.54 19.30 -37.83
CA SER A 402 5.96 19.34 -37.46
C SER A 402 6.73 18.17 -38.04
N GLU A 403 6.18 16.95 -38.03
CA GLU A 403 6.82 15.76 -38.62
C GLU A 403 6.87 15.84 -40.14
N ILE A 404 5.84 16.37 -40.80
CA ILE A 404 5.82 16.62 -42.23
C ILE A 404 6.90 17.66 -42.63
N LYS A 405 7.14 18.69 -41.82
CA LYS A 405 8.23 19.68 -42.07
C LYS A 405 9.61 19.03 -42.01
N VAL A 406 9.82 18.06 -41.11
CA VAL A 406 11.08 17.35 -40.97
C VAL A 406 11.28 16.31 -42.07
N GLU A 407 10.24 15.55 -42.40
CA GLU A 407 10.27 14.50 -43.42
C GLU A 407 9.06 14.61 -44.34
N PRO A 408 9.13 15.40 -45.45
CA PRO A 408 8.01 15.59 -46.36
C PRO A 408 7.49 14.34 -47.04
N SER A 409 8.27 13.25 -47.06
CA SER A 409 7.90 11.94 -47.63
C SER A 409 7.30 10.97 -46.56
N ILE A 410 7.10 11.42 -45.33
CA ILE A 410 6.65 10.58 -44.21
C ILE A 410 5.34 9.85 -44.54
N SER A 411 5.29 8.56 -44.23
CA SER A 411 4.09 7.74 -44.46
C SER A 411 3.08 7.91 -43.32
N GLN A 412 1.79 7.72 -43.61
CA GLN A 412 0.73 7.75 -42.62
C GLN A 412 0.91 6.69 -41.49
N THR A 413 1.51 5.56 -41.87
CA THR A 413 1.86 4.52 -40.86
C THR A 413 2.95 5.00 -39.92
N ARG A 414 3.98 5.66 -40.46
CA ARG A 414 5.07 6.21 -39.67
C ARG A 414 4.61 7.36 -38.77
N LEU A 415 3.72 8.23 -39.26
CA LEU A 415 3.06 9.24 -38.45
C LEU A 415 2.25 8.64 -37.32
N ALA A 416 1.54 7.54 -37.55
CA ALA A 416 0.79 6.82 -36.49
C ALA A 416 1.71 6.28 -35.39
N GLU A 417 2.87 5.72 -35.78
CA GLU A 417 3.89 5.23 -34.82
C GLU A 417 4.46 6.38 -33.97
N ILE A 418 4.85 7.50 -34.61
CA ILE A 418 5.48 8.63 -33.92
C ILE A 418 4.49 9.35 -33.00
N THR A 419 3.24 9.48 -33.41
CA THR A 419 2.20 10.17 -32.65
C THR A 419 1.52 9.28 -31.62
N GLY A 420 1.77 7.95 -31.64
CA GLY A 420 1.13 6.98 -30.74
C GLY A 420 -0.37 6.79 -31.04
N THR A 421 -0.84 7.13 -32.24
CA THR A 421 -2.25 7.07 -32.63
C THR A 421 -2.53 6.02 -33.70
N SER A 422 -3.82 5.72 -33.96
CA SER A 422 -4.15 4.78 -35.01
C SER A 422 -3.96 5.38 -36.42
N VAL A 423 -3.59 4.55 -37.42
CA VAL A 423 -3.51 4.97 -38.83
C VAL A 423 -4.85 5.56 -39.33
N ARG A 424 -5.97 5.12 -38.77
CA ARG A 424 -7.31 5.63 -39.06
C ARG A 424 -7.47 7.08 -38.59
N THR A 425 -6.97 7.39 -37.37
CA THR A 425 -6.96 8.74 -36.81
C THR A 425 -6.07 9.65 -37.65
N ILE A 426 -4.85 9.23 -37.97
CA ILE A 426 -3.93 10.00 -38.83
C ILE A 426 -4.55 10.31 -40.20
N LYS A 427 -5.22 9.35 -40.81
CA LYS A 427 -5.92 9.59 -42.12
C LYS A 427 -7.01 10.66 -41.99
N ARG A 428 -7.75 10.65 -40.90
CA ARG A 428 -8.80 11.64 -40.66
C ARG A 428 -8.21 13.04 -40.47
N GLU A 429 -7.17 13.16 -39.65
CA GLU A 429 -6.52 14.45 -39.37
C GLU A 429 -5.77 15.00 -40.58
N ILE A 430 -5.05 14.18 -41.34
CA ILE A 430 -4.44 14.61 -42.61
C ILE A 430 -5.50 15.11 -43.58
N LYS A 431 -6.66 14.46 -43.65
CA LYS A 431 -7.76 14.94 -44.49
C LYS A 431 -8.26 16.30 -44.07
N LYS A 432 -8.45 16.54 -42.76
CA LYS A 432 -8.82 17.86 -42.21
C LYS A 432 -7.77 18.93 -42.56
N LEU A 433 -6.47 18.64 -42.39
CA LEU A 433 -5.39 19.55 -42.70
C LEU A 433 -5.30 19.90 -44.18
N VAL A 434 -5.63 18.96 -45.06
CA VAL A 434 -5.73 19.19 -46.51
C VAL A 434 -6.95 20.03 -46.86
N ASP A 435 -8.11 19.67 -46.29
CA ASP A 435 -9.40 20.38 -46.53
C ASP A 435 -9.35 21.82 -45.97
N SER A 436 -8.57 22.08 -44.91
CA SER A 436 -8.35 23.41 -44.32
C SER A 436 -7.18 24.20 -44.98
N GLY A 437 -6.49 23.61 -45.96
CA GLY A 437 -5.40 24.26 -46.68
C GLY A 437 -4.12 24.49 -45.86
N HIS A 438 -3.88 23.68 -44.83
CA HIS A 438 -2.64 23.71 -44.05
C HIS A 438 -1.52 22.89 -44.68
N ILE A 439 -1.88 21.77 -45.33
CA ILE A 439 -0.93 20.91 -46.05
C ILE A 439 -1.48 20.53 -47.43
N GLU A 440 -0.61 20.32 -48.37
CA GLU A 440 -0.95 19.81 -49.69
C GLU A 440 -0.01 18.68 -50.10
N ARG A 441 -0.48 17.79 -50.94
CA ARG A 441 0.33 16.67 -51.46
C ARG A 441 0.67 16.90 -52.93
N THR A 442 1.97 17.00 -53.23
CA THR A 442 2.47 17.10 -54.63
C THR A 442 2.74 15.72 -55.19
N GLU A 443 2.49 15.56 -56.52
CA GLU A 443 2.88 14.38 -57.29
C GLU A 443 2.31 13.03 -56.81
N GLY A 444 1.11 12.66 -57.23
CA GLY A 444 0.53 11.32 -57.27
C GLY A 444 0.62 10.42 -56.00
N LYS A 445 -0.21 9.40 -55.91
CA LYS A 445 -0.36 8.54 -54.70
C LYS A 445 0.88 7.70 -54.31
N ARG A 446 1.87 7.52 -55.19
CA ARG A 446 3.02 6.61 -54.95
C ARG A 446 4.34 7.31 -54.59
N TYR A 447 4.56 8.57 -55.01
CA TYR A 447 5.81 9.32 -54.79
C TYR A 447 5.61 10.76 -54.33
N GLY A 448 4.39 11.14 -53.90
CA GLY A 448 4.04 12.48 -53.52
C GLY A 448 4.61 12.87 -52.15
N LYS A 449 5.11 14.10 -52.10
CA LYS A 449 5.59 14.74 -50.88
C LYS A 449 4.51 15.68 -50.29
N TRP A 450 4.49 15.79 -49.00
CA TRP A 450 3.66 16.75 -48.31
C TRP A 450 4.33 18.13 -48.31
N ILE A 451 3.57 19.18 -48.58
CA ILE A 451 4.00 20.57 -48.43
C ILE A 451 3.15 21.24 -47.37
N VAL A 452 3.76 21.93 -46.41
CA VAL A 452 3.07 22.76 -45.43
C VAL A 452 2.89 24.13 -46.01
N LEU A 453 1.62 24.62 -46.07
CA LEU A 453 1.23 25.86 -46.70
C LEU A 453 1.05 27.02 -45.72
N LYS A 454 0.71 26.71 -44.46
CA LYS A 454 0.52 27.72 -43.38
C LYS A 454 1.14 27.21 -42.06
#